data_16a5617fa6bbb5f087b1c8e47c128e87
#
_entry.id   16a5617fa6bbb5f087b1c8e47c128e87
#
_cell.length_a   1.000
_cell.length_b   1.000
_cell.length_c   1.000
_cell.angle_alpha   90.00
_cell.angle_beta   90.00
_cell.angle_gamma   90.00
#
_symmetry.space_group_name_H-M   'P 1'
#
loop_
_entity.id
_entity.type
_entity.pdbx_description
1 polymer ?
#
loop_
_entity_poly.entity_id
_entity_poly.type
_entity_poly.pdbx_seq_one_letter_code
_entity_poly.pdbx_strand_id
1 'polypeptide(L)'
;MIPALVNNPLFRGITPERLFADLEEISFHTRSYKKGEILAQQGAVCNRLVILTKGSVRGEMIDYSGRLIKVEDIAAPRAIAPLFLFGEENRYPVEVTANEPTEVIELPKSSVLSLFRKNEQFLENYMNLSANYARTLSDKLFFMSFKTIRQKLASYLLRLHKQQQQAHITLDRSQQELSDYFGVSRPSLARELAHMQEDGLLIADRKHITILQEEELVRLIQ
;
A
#
# COMPACT_ATOMS: atom_id res chain seq x y z
N MET A 1 10.04 -3.41 -21.50
CA MET A 1 9.69 -4.48 -20.57
C MET A 1 10.66 -4.54 -19.38
N ILE A 2 11.90 -5.03 -19.57
CA ILE A 2 12.90 -5.18 -18.47
C ILE A 2 13.07 -3.91 -17.62
N PRO A 3 13.23 -2.70 -18.17
CA PRO A 3 13.38 -1.49 -17.35
C PRO A 3 12.20 -1.23 -16.39
N ALA A 4 10.98 -1.57 -16.80
CA ALA A 4 9.81 -1.43 -15.93
C ALA A 4 9.82 -2.48 -14.80
N LEU A 5 10.25 -3.71 -15.06
CA LEU A 5 10.35 -4.75 -14.04
C LEU A 5 11.43 -4.44 -12.99
N VAL A 6 12.61 -3.98 -13.41
CA VAL A 6 13.71 -3.59 -12.50
C VAL A 6 13.26 -2.54 -11.47
N ASN A 7 12.37 -1.63 -11.88
CA ASN A 7 11.83 -0.59 -11.00
C ASN A 7 10.64 -1.06 -10.15
N ASN A 8 10.15 -2.29 -10.35
CA ASN A 8 9.07 -2.86 -9.53
C ASN A 8 9.61 -3.35 -8.19
N PRO A 9 8.93 -3.09 -7.07
CA PRO A 9 9.37 -3.53 -5.73
C PRO A 9 9.68 -5.03 -5.61
N LEU A 10 8.99 -5.89 -6.38
CA LEU A 10 9.23 -7.34 -6.37
C LEU A 10 10.61 -7.75 -6.93
N PHE A 11 11.21 -6.90 -7.75
CA PHE A 11 12.52 -7.16 -8.36
C PHE A 11 13.63 -6.25 -7.84
N ARG A 12 13.39 -5.57 -6.73
CA ARG A 12 14.40 -4.70 -6.09
C ARG A 12 15.65 -5.51 -5.76
N GLY A 13 16.83 -4.99 -6.14
CA GLY A 13 18.12 -5.63 -5.88
C GLY A 13 18.49 -6.76 -6.85
N ILE A 14 17.62 -7.10 -7.80
CA ILE A 14 17.92 -8.06 -8.87
C ILE A 14 18.49 -7.29 -10.07
N THR A 15 19.67 -7.70 -10.54
CA THR A 15 20.28 -7.06 -11.71
C THR A 15 19.50 -7.34 -12.99
N PRO A 16 19.54 -6.45 -14.00
CA PRO A 16 18.85 -6.67 -15.27
C PRO A 16 19.23 -7.98 -15.96
N GLU A 17 20.51 -8.37 -15.89
CA GLU A 17 21.05 -9.59 -16.49
C GLU A 17 20.47 -10.84 -15.81
N ARG A 18 20.42 -10.82 -14.46
CA ARG A 18 19.83 -11.90 -13.68
C ARG A 18 18.33 -12.01 -13.93
N LEU A 19 17.62 -10.87 -13.95
CA LEU A 19 16.20 -10.84 -14.26
C LEU A 19 15.90 -11.37 -15.65
N PHE A 20 16.72 -11.02 -16.64
CA PHE A 20 16.59 -11.56 -18.00
C PHE A 20 16.73 -13.08 -18.02
N ALA A 21 17.79 -13.63 -17.41
CA ALA A 21 18.02 -15.07 -17.31
C ALA A 21 16.86 -15.78 -16.58
N ASP A 22 16.36 -15.24 -15.48
CA ASP A 22 15.24 -15.80 -14.75
C ASP A 22 13.94 -15.83 -15.59
N LEU A 23 13.70 -14.81 -16.43
CA LEU A 23 12.53 -14.73 -17.31
C LEU A 23 12.61 -15.68 -18.50
N GLU A 24 13.81 -15.97 -19.04
CA GLU A 24 13.97 -16.95 -20.13
C GLU A 24 13.58 -18.38 -19.73
N GLU A 25 13.65 -18.68 -18.44
CA GLU A 25 13.37 -20.02 -17.90
C GLU A 25 11.92 -20.22 -17.41
N ILE A 26 11.07 -19.21 -17.52
CA ILE A 26 9.69 -19.26 -17.06
C ILE A 26 8.70 -18.82 -18.15
N SER A 27 7.47 -19.29 -18.07
CA SER A 27 6.41 -18.81 -18.96
C SER A 27 5.84 -17.49 -18.44
N PHE A 28 5.67 -16.53 -19.33
CA PHE A 28 4.91 -15.31 -19.10
C PHE A 28 4.21 -14.83 -20.36
N HIS A 29 3.23 -13.97 -20.21
CA HIS A 29 2.50 -13.36 -21.33
C HIS A 29 2.51 -11.84 -21.17
N THR A 30 2.54 -11.13 -22.30
CA THR A 30 2.31 -9.68 -22.31
C THR A 30 0.92 -9.41 -22.86
N ARG A 31 0.22 -8.45 -22.25
CA ARG A 31 -1.08 -7.98 -22.74
C ARG A 31 -1.14 -6.48 -22.71
N SER A 32 -1.97 -5.94 -23.62
CA SER A 32 -2.29 -4.52 -23.70
C SER A 32 -3.79 -4.34 -23.55
N TYR A 33 -4.17 -3.31 -22.82
CA TYR A 33 -5.56 -2.94 -22.55
C TYR A 33 -5.79 -1.50 -22.98
N LYS A 34 -6.94 -1.24 -23.57
CA LYS A 34 -7.41 0.13 -23.88
C LYS A 34 -8.02 0.74 -22.61
N LYS A 35 -8.11 2.07 -22.58
CA LYS A 35 -8.84 2.77 -21.52
C LYS A 35 -10.25 2.21 -21.36
N GLY A 36 -10.62 1.89 -20.11
CA GLY A 36 -11.92 1.34 -19.74
C GLY A 36 -12.04 -0.18 -19.88
N GLU A 37 -11.03 -0.88 -20.41
CA GLU A 37 -11.05 -2.35 -20.45
C GLU A 37 -10.77 -2.95 -19.06
N ILE A 38 -11.46 -4.03 -18.76
CA ILE A 38 -11.35 -4.76 -17.48
C ILE A 38 -10.20 -5.76 -17.57
N LEU A 39 -9.24 -5.65 -16.65
CA LEU A 39 -8.12 -6.57 -16.50
C LEU A 39 -8.48 -7.78 -15.63
N ALA A 40 -9.28 -7.55 -14.60
CA ALA A 40 -9.77 -8.59 -13.70
C ALA A 40 -11.13 -8.19 -13.12
N GLN A 41 -12.05 -9.14 -13.02
CA GLN A 41 -13.35 -8.93 -12.38
C GLN A 41 -13.25 -9.22 -10.89
N GLN A 42 -14.02 -8.50 -10.06
CA GLN A 42 -14.17 -8.81 -8.65
C GLN A 42 -14.65 -10.26 -8.46
N GLY A 43 -14.01 -11.01 -7.56
CA GLY A 43 -14.34 -12.42 -7.28
C GLY A 43 -13.77 -13.42 -8.29
N ALA A 44 -13.20 -12.99 -9.42
CA ALA A 44 -12.53 -13.90 -10.36
C ALA A 44 -11.28 -14.52 -9.71
N VAL A 45 -10.91 -15.73 -10.16
CA VAL A 45 -9.74 -16.45 -9.64
C VAL A 45 -8.45 -15.70 -9.99
N CYS A 46 -7.63 -15.41 -9.00
CA CYS A 46 -6.31 -14.81 -9.13
C CYS A 46 -5.25 -15.91 -9.26
N ASN A 47 -5.01 -16.40 -10.47
CA ASN A 47 -4.08 -17.50 -10.76
C ASN A 47 -2.78 -17.07 -11.44
N ARG A 48 -2.56 -15.77 -11.56
CA ARG A 48 -1.37 -15.16 -12.17
C ARG A 48 -0.99 -13.87 -11.45
N LEU A 49 0.30 -13.59 -11.39
CA LEU A 49 0.83 -12.30 -10.99
C LEU A 49 0.77 -11.36 -12.18
N VAL A 50 0.05 -10.26 -12.05
CA VAL A 50 -0.08 -9.22 -13.08
C VAL A 50 0.76 -8.02 -12.68
N ILE A 51 1.69 -7.62 -13.53
CA ILE A 51 2.58 -6.48 -13.29
C ILE A 51 2.35 -5.43 -14.36
N LEU A 52 1.99 -4.23 -13.95
CA LEU A 52 1.90 -3.07 -14.85
C LEU A 52 3.30 -2.67 -15.31
N THR A 53 3.50 -2.58 -16.62
CA THR A 53 4.74 -2.10 -17.21
C THR A 53 4.59 -0.69 -17.79
N LYS A 54 3.33 -0.29 -18.12
CA LYS A 54 2.99 1.04 -18.61
C LYS A 54 1.54 1.35 -18.27
N GLY A 55 1.23 2.62 -18.09
CA GLY A 55 -0.12 3.11 -17.81
C GLY A 55 -0.53 2.96 -16.35
N SER A 56 -1.83 2.99 -16.11
CA SER A 56 -2.43 2.92 -14.78
C SER A 56 -3.79 2.24 -14.82
N VAL A 57 -4.17 1.66 -13.68
CA VAL A 57 -5.47 1.03 -13.47
C VAL A 57 -6.10 1.56 -12.18
N ARG A 58 -7.42 1.41 -12.06
CA ARG A 58 -8.15 1.61 -10.82
C ARG A 58 -8.75 0.30 -10.33
N GLY A 59 -8.73 0.13 -9.03
CA GLY A 59 -9.45 -0.93 -8.33
C GLY A 59 -10.77 -0.40 -7.79
N GLU A 60 -11.88 -1.01 -8.17
CA GLU A 60 -13.24 -0.63 -7.77
C GLU A 60 -13.97 -1.82 -7.17
N MET A 61 -14.71 -1.59 -6.09
CA MET A 61 -15.54 -2.60 -5.43
C MET A 61 -17.01 -2.24 -5.62
N ILE A 62 -17.81 -3.24 -5.95
CA ILE A 62 -19.26 -3.09 -6.00
C ILE A 62 -19.82 -3.56 -4.66
N ASP A 63 -20.50 -2.68 -3.93
CA ASP A 63 -21.19 -3.06 -2.70
C ASP A 63 -22.53 -3.77 -2.99
N TYR A 64 -23.17 -4.29 -1.93
CA TYR A 64 -24.45 -4.98 -2.06
C TYR A 64 -25.60 -4.12 -2.60
N SER A 65 -25.45 -2.79 -2.60
CA SER A 65 -26.42 -1.85 -3.18
C SER A 65 -26.16 -1.56 -4.66
N GLY A 66 -25.08 -2.14 -5.24
CA GLY A 66 -24.64 -1.87 -6.61
C GLY A 66 -23.82 -0.57 -6.75
N ARG A 67 -23.42 0.05 -5.65
CA ARG A 67 -22.61 1.27 -5.66
C ARG A 67 -21.15 0.93 -5.89
N LEU A 68 -20.53 1.62 -6.86
CA LEU A 68 -19.09 1.56 -7.10
C LEU A 68 -18.34 2.36 -6.03
N ILE A 69 -17.42 1.67 -5.35
CA ILE A 69 -16.50 2.26 -4.39
C ILE A 69 -15.09 2.14 -4.97
N LYS A 70 -14.50 3.27 -5.32
CA LYS A 70 -13.09 3.30 -5.74
C LYS A 70 -12.20 3.02 -4.53
N VAL A 71 -11.34 2.01 -4.67
CA VAL A 71 -10.43 1.56 -3.61
C VAL A 71 -9.06 2.21 -3.76
N GLU A 72 -8.47 2.11 -4.97
CA GLU A 72 -7.14 2.69 -5.25
C GLU A 72 -6.90 2.93 -6.74
N ASP A 73 -5.93 3.78 -7.05
CA ASP A 73 -5.28 3.86 -8.36
C ASP A 73 -3.88 3.23 -8.27
N ILE A 74 -3.55 2.39 -9.24
CA ILE A 74 -2.25 1.72 -9.33
C ILE A 74 -1.60 2.13 -10.65
N ALA A 75 -0.41 2.76 -10.56
CA ALA A 75 0.38 3.14 -11.73
C ALA A 75 1.59 2.22 -11.91
N ALA A 76 2.04 2.06 -13.16
CA ALA A 76 3.27 1.35 -13.47
C ALA A 76 4.49 2.03 -12.79
N PRO A 77 5.51 1.25 -12.38
CA PRO A 77 5.62 -0.21 -12.44
C PRO A 77 5.19 -0.87 -11.11
N ARG A 78 3.99 -1.37 -11.02
CA ARG A 78 3.47 -2.04 -9.81
C ARG A 78 2.75 -3.35 -10.14
N ALA A 79 2.73 -4.27 -9.18
CA ALA A 79 1.95 -5.50 -9.27
C ALA A 79 0.50 -5.25 -8.82
N ILE A 80 -0.45 -5.90 -9.51
CA ILE A 80 -1.87 -5.87 -9.20
C ILE A 80 -2.19 -7.05 -8.31
N ALA A 81 -2.79 -6.80 -7.16
CA ALA A 81 -3.29 -7.80 -6.22
C ALA A 81 -2.30 -8.98 -5.95
N PRO A 82 -0.97 -8.75 -5.79
CA PRO A 82 0.01 -9.83 -5.68
C PRO A 82 -0.27 -10.74 -4.48
N LEU A 83 -0.83 -10.23 -3.41
CA LEU A 83 -1.12 -10.97 -2.18
C LEU A 83 -2.23 -12.00 -2.36
N PHE A 84 -3.10 -11.81 -3.34
CA PHE A 84 -4.23 -12.70 -3.62
C PHE A 84 -3.89 -13.84 -4.57
N LEU A 85 -2.63 -13.91 -5.06
CA LEU A 85 -2.16 -15.03 -5.89
C LEU A 85 -2.10 -16.34 -5.10
N PHE A 86 -1.81 -16.25 -3.81
CA PHE A 86 -1.72 -17.37 -2.88
C PHE A 86 -2.84 -17.27 -1.84
N GLY A 87 -3.09 -18.38 -1.16
CA GLY A 87 -4.19 -18.52 -0.21
C GLY A 87 -5.24 -19.50 -0.74
N GLU A 88 -6.15 -19.93 0.14
CA GLU A 88 -7.22 -20.88 -0.19
C GLU A 88 -8.28 -20.22 -1.08
N GLU A 89 -8.63 -18.97 -0.78
CA GLU A 89 -9.56 -18.15 -1.56
C GLU A 89 -8.81 -17.10 -2.39
N ASN A 90 -8.08 -17.56 -3.40
CA ASN A 90 -7.30 -16.72 -4.29
C ASN A 90 -8.17 -16.01 -5.34
N ARG A 91 -8.91 -14.98 -4.92
CA ARG A 91 -9.82 -14.19 -5.77
C ARG A 91 -9.44 -12.71 -5.75
N TYR A 92 -9.68 -12.04 -6.87
CA TYR A 92 -9.52 -10.59 -6.92
C TYR A 92 -10.53 -9.92 -5.98
N PRO A 93 -10.09 -9.08 -5.03
CA PRO A 93 -11.00 -8.42 -4.07
C PRO A 93 -11.82 -7.29 -4.71
N VAL A 94 -11.35 -6.79 -5.86
CA VAL A 94 -11.91 -5.63 -6.59
C VAL A 94 -11.93 -5.92 -8.09
N GLU A 95 -12.77 -5.22 -8.83
CA GLU A 95 -12.64 -5.11 -10.28
C GLU A 95 -11.48 -4.19 -10.60
N VAL A 96 -10.68 -4.57 -11.59
CA VAL A 96 -9.51 -3.79 -12.04
C VAL A 96 -9.73 -3.33 -13.46
N THR A 97 -9.79 -2.01 -13.66
CA THR A 97 -10.08 -1.38 -14.96
C THR A 97 -8.96 -0.41 -15.36
N ALA A 98 -8.57 -0.42 -16.63
CA ALA A 98 -7.56 0.47 -17.18
C ALA A 98 -8.04 1.94 -17.21
N ASN A 99 -7.26 2.86 -16.64
CA ASN A 99 -7.52 4.30 -16.69
C ASN A 99 -7.12 4.94 -18.03
N GLU A 100 -6.16 4.30 -18.71
CA GLU A 100 -5.51 4.74 -19.93
C GLU A 100 -4.97 3.51 -20.69
N PRO A 101 -4.39 3.64 -21.91
CA PRO A 101 -3.72 2.52 -22.55
C PRO A 101 -2.64 1.93 -21.64
N THR A 102 -2.81 0.65 -21.28
CA THR A 102 -2.05 -0.03 -20.23
C THR A 102 -1.41 -1.29 -20.79
N GLU A 103 -0.15 -1.52 -20.43
CA GLU A 103 0.58 -2.74 -20.76
C GLU A 103 0.94 -3.51 -19.47
N VAL A 104 0.78 -4.83 -19.51
CA VAL A 104 1.05 -5.71 -18.38
C VAL A 104 1.88 -6.92 -18.78
N ILE A 105 2.57 -7.48 -17.80
CA ILE A 105 3.13 -8.82 -17.84
C ILE A 105 2.32 -9.70 -16.90
N GLU A 106 1.91 -10.86 -17.37
CA GLU A 106 1.20 -11.89 -16.61
C GLU A 106 2.11 -13.10 -16.41
N LEU A 107 2.43 -13.41 -15.16
CA LEU A 107 3.18 -14.60 -14.78
C LEU A 107 2.22 -15.61 -14.14
N PRO A 108 2.01 -16.79 -14.75
CA PRO A 108 1.25 -17.87 -14.10
C PRO A 108 1.80 -18.18 -12.70
N LYS A 109 0.94 -18.64 -11.79
CA LYS A 109 1.33 -19.01 -10.41
C LYS A 109 2.51 -19.99 -10.40
N SER A 110 2.57 -20.95 -11.35
CA SER A 110 3.69 -21.88 -11.50
C SER A 110 5.02 -21.18 -11.79
N SER A 111 5.00 -20.15 -12.63
CA SER A 111 6.19 -19.33 -12.95
C SER A 111 6.68 -18.56 -11.74
N VAL A 112 5.75 -17.99 -10.94
CA VAL A 112 6.09 -17.32 -9.67
C VAL A 112 6.71 -18.29 -8.67
N LEU A 113 6.18 -19.54 -8.57
CA LEU A 113 6.78 -20.59 -7.74
C LEU A 113 8.17 -21.02 -8.23
N SER A 114 8.40 -21.02 -9.54
CA SER A 114 9.74 -21.26 -10.09
C SER A 114 10.72 -20.14 -9.75
N LEU A 115 10.28 -18.88 -9.83
CA LEU A 115 11.09 -17.74 -9.40
C LEU A 115 11.45 -17.81 -7.92
N PHE A 116 10.53 -18.20 -7.04
CA PHE A 116 10.81 -18.37 -5.60
C PHE A 116 11.92 -19.39 -5.33
N ARG A 117 11.99 -20.47 -6.14
CA ARG A 117 13.01 -21.51 -5.98
C ARG A 117 14.38 -21.09 -6.50
N LYS A 118 14.42 -20.21 -7.51
CA LYS A 118 15.64 -19.85 -8.24
C LYS A 118 16.26 -18.53 -7.81
N ASN A 119 15.45 -17.64 -7.25
CA ASN A 119 15.85 -16.28 -6.92
C ASN A 119 15.39 -15.93 -5.51
N GLU A 120 16.30 -16.06 -4.55
CA GLU A 120 16.04 -15.78 -3.14
C GLU A 120 15.64 -14.31 -2.93
N GLN A 121 16.27 -13.38 -3.65
CA GLN A 121 15.92 -11.96 -3.57
C GLN A 121 14.48 -11.67 -4.01
N PHE A 122 14.00 -12.36 -5.05
CA PHE A 122 12.61 -12.24 -5.48
C PHE A 122 11.65 -12.78 -4.40
N LEU A 123 11.96 -13.93 -3.80
CA LEU A 123 11.20 -14.51 -2.70
C LEU A 123 11.17 -13.54 -1.50
N GLU A 124 12.33 -13.03 -1.10
CA GLU A 124 12.44 -12.08 0.02
C GLU A 124 11.63 -10.81 -0.23
N ASN A 125 11.73 -10.23 -1.42
CA ASN A 125 10.95 -9.05 -1.81
C ASN A 125 9.43 -9.32 -1.74
N TYR A 126 9.00 -10.50 -2.18
CA TYR A 126 7.59 -10.89 -2.13
C TYR A 126 7.09 -11.06 -0.68
N MET A 127 7.89 -11.70 0.18
CA MET A 127 7.59 -11.85 1.60
C MET A 127 7.57 -10.50 2.31
N ASN A 128 8.52 -9.62 2.01
CA ASN A 128 8.56 -8.26 2.55
C ASN A 128 7.33 -7.45 2.13
N LEU A 129 6.89 -7.55 0.86
CA LEU A 129 5.66 -6.92 0.40
C LEU A 129 4.45 -7.40 1.21
N SER A 130 4.34 -8.73 1.42
CA SER A 130 3.25 -9.35 2.17
C SER A 130 3.26 -8.93 3.64
N ALA A 131 4.42 -8.95 4.28
CA ALA A 131 4.59 -8.55 5.68
C ALA A 131 4.26 -7.06 5.89
N ASN A 132 4.72 -6.19 4.98
CA ASN A 132 4.44 -4.76 5.05
C ASN A 132 2.94 -4.46 4.87
N TYR A 133 2.27 -5.20 4.00
CA TYR A 133 0.82 -5.07 3.82
C TYR A 133 0.06 -5.54 5.07
N ALA A 134 0.41 -6.70 5.63
CA ALA A 134 -0.17 -7.21 6.86
C ALA A 134 0.03 -6.22 8.04
N ARG A 135 1.22 -5.63 8.14
CA ARG A 135 1.50 -4.57 9.13
C ARG A 135 0.61 -3.35 8.91
N THR A 136 0.48 -2.87 7.66
CA THR A 136 -0.38 -1.72 7.33
C THR A 136 -1.83 -1.99 7.71
N LEU A 137 -2.32 -3.21 7.45
CA LEU A 137 -3.68 -3.62 7.81
C LEU A 137 -3.84 -3.68 9.34
N SER A 138 -2.88 -4.27 10.05
CA SER A 138 -2.86 -4.33 11.52
C SER A 138 -2.87 -2.92 12.13
N ASP A 139 -2.04 -2.01 11.60
CA ASP A 139 -2.01 -0.61 12.03
C ASP A 139 -3.37 0.08 11.80
N LYS A 140 -4.00 -0.14 10.64
CA LYS A 140 -5.34 0.41 10.37
C LYS A 140 -6.38 -0.11 11.35
N LEU A 141 -6.39 -1.42 11.64
CA LEU A 141 -7.30 -2.01 12.62
C LEU A 141 -7.05 -1.42 14.02
N PHE A 142 -5.80 -1.26 14.42
CA PHE A 142 -5.44 -0.62 15.68
C PHE A 142 -5.98 0.82 15.76
N PHE A 143 -5.79 1.63 14.70
CA PHE A 143 -6.32 3.00 14.70
C PHE A 143 -7.85 3.05 14.62
N MET A 144 -8.52 2.04 14.08
CA MET A 144 -9.97 1.95 14.10
C MET A 144 -10.53 1.69 15.52
N SER A 145 -9.73 1.14 16.45
CA SER A 145 -10.13 0.96 17.85
C SER A 145 -10.28 2.29 18.60
N PHE A 146 -9.57 3.33 18.17
CA PHE A 146 -9.72 4.67 18.76
C PHE A 146 -10.97 5.38 18.24
N LYS A 147 -11.75 5.93 19.18
CA LYS A 147 -13.02 6.62 18.87
C LYS A 147 -12.81 8.01 18.27
N THR A 148 -11.73 8.72 18.65
CA THR A 148 -11.50 10.11 18.27
C THR A 148 -10.23 10.29 17.44
N ILE A 149 -10.21 11.37 16.64
CA ILE A 149 -9.01 11.75 15.87
C ILE A 149 -7.88 12.12 16.84
N ARG A 150 -8.20 12.75 17.98
CA ARG A 150 -7.26 13.11 19.03
C ARG A 150 -6.51 11.88 19.57
N GLN A 151 -7.22 10.81 19.89
CA GLN A 151 -6.61 9.56 20.33
C GLN A 151 -5.70 8.94 19.28
N LYS A 152 -6.14 8.94 18.01
CA LYS A 152 -5.33 8.45 16.88
C LYS A 152 -4.04 9.25 16.72
N LEU A 153 -4.14 10.58 16.79
CA LEU A 153 -2.98 11.48 16.74
C LEU A 153 -2.05 11.26 17.92
N ALA A 154 -2.56 11.22 19.15
CA ALA A 154 -1.77 11.00 20.35
C ALA A 154 -0.97 9.69 20.25
N SER A 155 -1.63 8.58 19.89
CA SER A 155 -0.99 7.27 19.72
C SER A 155 0.09 7.30 18.62
N TYR A 156 -0.19 7.94 17.48
CA TYR A 156 0.76 8.04 16.38
C TYR A 156 1.99 8.88 16.75
N LEU A 157 1.79 10.02 17.40
CA LEU A 157 2.88 10.91 17.80
C LEU A 157 3.77 10.28 18.88
N LEU A 158 3.19 9.61 19.86
CA LEU A 158 3.93 8.85 20.89
C LEU A 158 4.76 7.72 20.26
N ARG A 159 4.24 7.02 19.25
CA ARG A 159 4.99 6.01 18.51
C ARG A 159 6.21 6.61 17.81
N LEU A 160 6.02 7.73 17.10
CA LEU A 160 7.14 8.41 16.43
C LEU A 160 8.16 8.94 17.43
N HIS A 161 7.70 9.52 18.55
CA HIS A 161 8.58 9.96 19.63
C HIS A 161 9.47 8.83 20.15
N LYS A 162 8.87 7.67 20.42
CA LYS A 162 9.61 6.47 20.85
C LYS A 162 10.61 5.98 19.79
N GLN A 163 10.26 6.08 18.50
CA GLN A 163 11.14 5.65 17.40
C GLN A 163 12.29 6.62 17.16
N GLN A 164 12.04 7.93 17.22
CA GLN A 164 13.02 8.96 16.93
C GLN A 164 13.84 9.37 18.16
N GLN A 165 13.37 9.01 19.36
CA GLN A 165 14.00 9.34 20.66
C GLN A 165 14.31 10.83 20.84
N GLN A 166 13.44 11.69 20.29
CA GLN A 166 13.59 13.15 20.33
C GLN A 166 12.24 13.81 20.61
N ALA A 167 12.25 14.91 21.38
CA ALA A 167 11.05 15.71 21.64
C ALA A 167 10.52 16.41 20.37
N HIS A 168 11.43 16.72 19.44
CA HIS A 168 11.11 17.25 18.12
C HIS A 168 11.04 16.11 17.12
N ILE A 169 9.84 15.70 16.74
CA ILE A 169 9.61 14.59 15.83
C ILE A 169 9.30 15.08 14.42
N THR A 170 9.74 14.32 13.43
CA THR A 170 9.37 14.56 12.03
C THR A 170 8.34 13.52 11.60
N LEU A 171 7.20 13.99 11.07
CA LEU A 171 6.16 13.10 10.55
C LEU A 171 6.70 12.33 9.33
N ASP A 172 6.54 11.02 9.35
CA ASP A 172 6.91 10.11 8.25
C ASP A 172 5.89 10.15 7.09
N ARG A 173 4.76 10.87 7.27
CA ARG A 173 3.67 11.03 6.31
C ARG A 173 3.28 12.50 6.15
N SER A 174 2.78 12.86 4.98
CA SER A 174 2.08 14.13 4.77
C SER A 174 0.72 14.12 5.51
N GLN A 175 0.12 15.29 5.71
CA GLN A 175 -1.21 15.37 6.31
C GLN A 175 -2.28 14.63 5.50
N GLN A 176 -2.15 14.58 4.16
CA GLN A 176 -3.05 13.80 3.32
C GLN A 176 -2.89 12.30 3.58
N GLU A 177 -1.66 11.80 3.50
CA GLU A 177 -1.37 10.38 3.79
C GLU A 177 -1.76 9.98 5.21
N LEU A 178 -1.61 10.88 6.18
CA LEU A 178 -2.00 10.63 7.58
C LEU A 178 -3.52 10.60 7.74
N SER A 179 -4.26 11.47 7.03
CA SER A 179 -5.73 11.44 7.05
C SER A 179 -6.27 10.14 6.42
N ASP A 180 -5.68 9.71 5.32
CA ASP A 180 -6.02 8.43 4.67
C ASP A 180 -5.68 7.23 5.58
N TYR A 181 -4.55 7.32 6.28
CA TYR A 181 -4.11 6.30 7.24
C TYR A 181 -5.05 6.15 8.45
N PHE A 182 -5.61 7.27 8.94
CA PHE A 182 -6.57 7.28 10.05
C PHE A 182 -8.03 7.04 9.59
N GLY A 183 -8.30 7.04 8.29
CA GLY A 183 -9.64 6.93 7.73
C GLY A 183 -10.53 8.15 8.05
N VAL A 184 -9.95 9.36 8.02
CA VAL A 184 -10.64 10.62 8.32
C VAL A 184 -10.41 11.65 7.22
N SER A 185 -11.20 12.72 7.17
CA SER A 185 -10.96 13.79 6.21
C SER A 185 -9.73 14.62 6.60
N ARG A 186 -8.95 15.09 5.60
CA ARG A 186 -7.81 15.98 5.84
C ARG A 186 -8.19 17.25 6.63
N PRO A 187 -9.31 17.94 6.34
CA PRO A 187 -9.74 19.10 7.14
C PRO A 187 -10.02 18.76 8.62
N SER A 188 -10.59 17.56 8.89
CA SER A 188 -10.85 17.12 10.26
C SER A 188 -9.56 16.84 11.02
N LEU A 189 -8.57 16.21 10.36
CA LEU A 189 -7.25 15.99 10.93
C LEU A 189 -6.54 17.31 11.24
N ALA A 190 -6.54 18.27 10.29
CA ALA A 190 -5.89 19.57 10.45
C ALA A 190 -6.50 20.36 11.59
N ARG A 191 -7.84 20.34 11.72
CA ARG A 191 -8.56 21.00 12.80
C ARG A 191 -8.21 20.42 14.16
N GLU A 192 -8.12 19.09 14.27
CA GLU A 192 -7.76 18.45 15.53
C GLU A 192 -6.30 18.73 15.94
N LEU A 193 -5.38 18.78 14.98
CA LEU A 193 -3.99 19.21 15.24
C LEU A 193 -3.93 20.63 15.79
N ALA A 194 -4.73 21.56 15.24
CA ALA A 194 -4.81 22.94 15.72
C ALA A 194 -5.38 22.99 17.16
N HIS A 195 -6.44 22.24 17.45
CA HIS A 195 -6.99 22.16 18.82
C HIS A 195 -5.97 21.58 19.81
N MET A 196 -5.23 20.54 19.45
CA MET A 196 -4.19 20.00 20.33
C MET A 196 -3.05 21.00 20.58
N GLN A 197 -2.76 21.87 19.62
CA GLN A 197 -1.81 22.98 19.80
C GLN A 197 -2.39 24.09 20.69
N GLU A 198 -3.65 24.50 20.52
CA GLU A 198 -4.35 25.44 21.38
C GLU A 198 -4.41 24.96 22.83
N ASP A 199 -4.61 23.65 23.04
CA ASP A 199 -4.59 23.00 24.36
C ASP A 199 -3.17 22.88 24.96
N GLY A 200 -2.12 23.32 24.24
CA GLY A 200 -0.73 23.29 24.71
C GLY A 200 -0.11 21.89 24.78
N LEU A 201 -0.68 20.91 24.09
CA LEU A 201 -0.15 19.54 24.07
C LEU A 201 1.06 19.38 23.16
N LEU A 202 1.11 20.16 22.08
CA LEU A 202 2.14 20.09 21.05
C LEU A 202 2.29 21.43 20.31
N ILE A 203 3.37 21.56 19.56
CA ILE A 203 3.55 22.60 18.54
C ILE A 203 3.71 21.92 17.19
N ALA A 204 2.92 22.34 16.20
CA ALA A 204 2.95 21.79 14.84
C ALA A 204 3.50 22.82 13.85
N ASP A 205 4.60 22.49 13.16
CA ASP A 205 5.13 23.25 12.04
C ASP A 205 5.35 22.34 10.84
N ARG A 206 4.38 22.36 9.91
CA ARG A 206 4.37 21.53 8.69
C ARG A 206 4.53 20.03 9.01
N LYS A 207 5.73 19.48 8.83
CA LYS A 207 6.09 18.08 9.12
C LYS A 207 6.77 17.90 10.48
N HIS A 208 7.05 18.97 11.19
CA HIS A 208 7.73 18.92 12.48
C HIS A 208 6.74 19.12 13.61
N ILE A 209 6.77 18.22 14.58
CA ILE A 209 5.91 18.28 15.76
C ILE A 209 6.81 18.28 17.00
N THR A 210 6.59 19.23 17.89
CA THR A 210 7.20 19.23 19.23
C THR A 210 6.17 18.80 20.23
N ILE A 211 6.39 17.71 20.93
CA ILE A 211 5.52 17.27 22.03
C ILE A 211 5.85 18.09 23.27
N LEU A 212 4.87 18.78 23.84
CA LEU A 212 5.02 19.59 25.05
C LEU A 212 4.58 18.84 26.30
N GLN A 213 3.56 17.99 26.21
CA GLN A 213 2.95 17.27 27.32
C GLN A 213 2.76 15.78 26.99
N GLU A 214 3.83 15.00 27.13
CA GLU A 214 3.81 13.58 26.80
C GLU A 214 2.82 12.80 27.68
N GLU A 215 2.78 13.08 28.98
CA GLU A 215 1.88 12.39 29.92
C GLU A 215 0.40 12.59 29.57
N GLU A 216 0.02 13.77 29.12
CA GLU A 216 -1.35 14.05 28.68
C GLU A 216 -1.68 13.28 27.39
N LEU A 217 -0.73 13.17 26.44
CA LEU A 217 -0.92 12.33 25.26
C LEU A 217 -1.10 10.85 25.62
N VAL A 218 -0.39 10.36 26.64
CA VAL A 218 -0.54 8.99 27.14
C VAL A 218 -1.92 8.79 27.77
N ARG A 219 -2.42 9.75 28.57
CA ARG A 219 -3.77 9.68 29.15
C ARG A 219 -4.90 9.64 28.12
N LEU A 220 -4.72 10.29 26.98
CA LEU A 220 -5.72 10.29 25.91
C LEU A 220 -5.96 8.91 25.29
N ILE A 221 -4.99 8.00 25.39
CA ILE A 221 -5.03 6.66 24.75
C ILE A 221 -5.33 5.52 25.75
N GLN A 222 -5.45 5.84 27.04
CA GLN A 222 -5.89 4.91 28.09
C GLN A 222 -7.42 4.85 28.14
#